data_f15b1e0852f312c5ad9aca1b8e1032fa
#
_entry.id   f15b1e0852f312c5ad9aca1b8e1032fa
#
_cell.length_a   1.000
_cell.length_b   1.000
_cell.length_c   1.000
_cell.angle_alpha   90.00
_cell.angle_beta   90.00
_cell.angle_gamma   90.00
#
_symmetry.space_group_name_H-M   'P 1'
#
loop_
_entity.id
_entity.type
_entity.pdbx_description
1 polymer ?
#
loop_
_entity_poly.entity_id
_entity_poly.type
_entity_poly.pdbx_seq_one_letter_code
_entity_poly.pdbx_strand_id
1 'polypeptide(L)'
;MTELVRAIVAVAGVDRPGTVLVAREPVKALQLAKGHPIAKWIGTPGTKELWQRLLVMQTKYPHEDAFPEGETFSDVAYSHDGVPVTGLGAAHLMGGVGVSLPLDARWDADRITLEREELLDGEDGGSALTEVEIRHAATREHVASHLPWIREEQEAALRGDLSAIRTGAELWERCVELFPHLLFLPHVEAQVRGLKQYWVHPVRKRLAEMDGAVLDWDAATEPDGPEWGSIVTPEHPGRKREYCLFTDLDGEPRYFGTHLRFTPDEGRVHFRFVKETRRVHIAHIGRKLGI
;
A
#
# COMPACT_ATOMS: atom_id res chain seq x y z
N MET A 1 5.67 -23.47 -10.14
CA MET A 1 4.70 -22.73 -10.97
C MET A 1 3.24 -23.15 -10.75
N THR A 2 2.92 -24.41 -10.77
CA THR A 2 1.54 -24.86 -10.53
C THR A 2 1.00 -24.37 -9.19
N GLU A 3 1.77 -24.49 -8.12
CA GLU A 3 1.38 -23.99 -6.78
C GLU A 3 1.24 -22.46 -6.75
N LEU A 4 2.17 -21.74 -7.34
CA LEU A 4 2.06 -20.28 -7.47
C LEU A 4 0.75 -19.87 -8.16
N VAL A 5 0.41 -20.50 -9.29
CA VAL A 5 -0.85 -20.18 -10.00
C VAL A 5 -2.07 -20.57 -9.16
N ARG A 6 -2.01 -21.68 -8.42
CA ARG A 6 -3.07 -22.06 -7.47
C ARG A 6 -3.24 -21.04 -6.36
N ALA A 7 -2.12 -20.51 -5.82
CA ALA A 7 -2.14 -19.43 -4.82
C ALA A 7 -2.82 -18.19 -5.39
N ILE A 8 -2.35 -17.71 -6.55
CA ILE A 8 -2.93 -16.53 -7.23
C ILE A 8 -4.44 -16.71 -7.50
N VAL A 9 -4.84 -17.87 -8.03
CA VAL A 9 -6.25 -18.18 -8.30
C VAL A 9 -7.08 -18.28 -7.00
N ALA A 10 -6.48 -18.74 -5.91
CA ALA A 10 -7.17 -18.80 -4.61
C ALA A 10 -7.45 -17.41 -4.04
N VAL A 11 -6.50 -16.47 -4.12
CA VAL A 11 -6.70 -15.06 -3.79
C VAL A 11 -7.83 -14.46 -4.63
N ALA A 12 -7.74 -14.58 -5.95
CA ALA A 12 -8.74 -14.08 -6.88
C ALA A 12 -10.12 -14.74 -6.73
N GLY A 13 -10.17 -15.94 -6.16
CA GLY A 13 -11.43 -16.66 -5.90
C GLY A 13 -12.29 -16.00 -4.82
N VAL A 14 -11.70 -15.21 -3.94
CA VAL A 14 -12.42 -14.47 -2.88
C VAL A 14 -12.98 -13.17 -3.43
N ASP A 15 -12.16 -12.38 -4.09
CA ASP A 15 -12.56 -11.09 -4.68
C ASP A 15 -11.97 -10.96 -6.09
N ARG A 16 -12.66 -11.52 -7.06
CA ARG A 16 -12.21 -11.49 -8.46
C ARG A 16 -12.20 -10.08 -9.07
N PRO A 17 -13.20 -9.22 -8.83
CA PRO A 17 -13.18 -7.85 -9.35
C PRO A 17 -12.09 -6.96 -8.75
N GLY A 18 -11.80 -7.15 -7.45
CA GLY A 18 -10.81 -6.37 -6.72
C GLY A 18 -9.36 -6.87 -6.88
N THR A 19 -9.18 -8.10 -7.38
CA THR A 19 -7.84 -8.69 -7.48
C THR A 19 -7.15 -8.31 -8.79
N VAL A 20 -6.00 -7.65 -8.68
CA VAL A 20 -5.12 -7.32 -9.80
C VAL A 20 -3.77 -8.01 -9.60
N LEU A 21 -3.32 -8.76 -10.60
CA LEU A 21 -1.99 -9.34 -10.61
C LEU A 21 -0.99 -8.31 -11.15
N VAL A 22 -0.04 -7.93 -10.32
CA VAL A 22 1.02 -7.00 -10.68
C VAL A 22 2.31 -7.77 -10.90
N ALA A 23 3.00 -7.53 -12.01
CA ALA A 23 4.21 -8.23 -12.40
C ALA A 23 5.22 -7.31 -13.06
N ARG A 24 6.49 -7.70 -13.08
CA ARG A 24 7.54 -6.94 -13.77
C ARG A 24 7.37 -6.93 -15.28
N GLU A 25 6.85 -8.02 -15.83
CA GLU A 25 6.70 -8.25 -17.26
C GLU A 25 5.38 -8.95 -17.58
N PRO A 26 4.91 -8.93 -18.83
CA PRO A 26 3.70 -9.66 -19.20
C PRO A 26 3.76 -11.11 -18.74
N VAL A 27 2.66 -11.62 -18.17
CA VAL A 27 2.58 -13.00 -17.67
C VAL A 27 3.05 -14.02 -18.72
N LYS A 28 2.80 -13.75 -19.99
CA LYS A 28 3.24 -14.63 -21.11
C LYS A 28 4.75 -14.61 -21.35
N ALA A 29 5.45 -13.58 -20.90
CA ALA A 29 6.89 -13.40 -21.06
C ALA A 29 7.69 -13.88 -19.85
N LEU A 30 7.03 -14.21 -18.72
CA LEU A 30 7.68 -14.57 -17.47
C LEU A 30 8.75 -15.67 -17.64
N GLN A 31 9.94 -15.37 -17.12
CA GLN A 31 11.02 -16.32 -16.98
C GLN A 31 10.97 -16.90 -15.55
N LEU A 32 10.55 -18.16 -15.43
CA LEU A 32 10.42 -18.85 -14.14
C LEU A 32 11.78 -19.18 -13.51
N ALA A 33 12.77 -19.42 -14.37
CA ALA A 33 14.18 -19.62 -14.06
C ALA A 33 15.00 -19.46 -15.35
N LYS A 34 16.32 -19.41 -15.22
CA LYS A 34 17.20 -19.35 -16.41
C LYS A 34 16.90 -20.48 -17.39
N GLY A 35 16.48 -20.14 -18.60
CA GLY A 35 16.11 -21.11 -19.64
C GLY A 35 14.76 -21.84 -19.41
N HIS A 36 13.93 -21.37 -18.47
CA HIS A 36 12.61 -21.92 -18.20
C HIS A 36 11.53 -20.85 -18.33
N PRO A 37 11.19 -20.45 -19.56
CA PRO A 37 10.06 -19.54 -19.78
C PRO A 37 8.73 -20.22 -19.39
N ILE A 38 7.74 -19.43 -19.02
CA ILE A 38 6.40 -19.91 -18.64
C ILE A 38 5.78 -20.80 -19.74
N ALA A 39 6.13 -20.60 -20.99
CA ALA A 39 5.69 -21.41 -22.12
C ALA A 39 6.00 -22.92 -21.96
N LYS A 40 7.12 -23.26 -21.30
CA LYS A 40 7.43 -24.66 -20.97
C LYS A 40 6.46 -25.25 -19.96
N TRP A 41 6.04 -24.46 -18.96
CA TRP A 41 5.04 -24.90 -17.97
C TRP A 41 3.67 -25.06 -18.62
N ILE A 42 3.26 -24.14 -19.51
CA ILE A 42 1.96 -24.20 -20.22
C ILE A 42 1.83 -25.50 -21.04
N GLY A 43 2.92 -25.98 -21.58
CA GLY A 43 2.96 -27.24 -22.33
C GLY A 43 2.86 -28.51 -21.47
N THR A 44 2.86 -28.39 -20.14
CA THR A 44 2.77 -29.55 -19.24
C THR A 44 1.33 -30.07 -19.15
N PRO A 45 1.09 -31.41 -19.14
CA PRO A 45 -0.26 -31.94 -18.95
C PRO A 45 -0.94 -31.42 -17.67
N GLY A 46 -2.22 -31.05 -17.75
CA GLY A 46 -3.02 -30.60 -16.61
C GLY A 46 -2.88 -29.09 -16.25
N THR A 47 -2.05 -28.32 -16.95
CA THR A 47 -1.86 -26.89 -16.65
C THR A 47 -2.80 -25.95 -17.43
N LYS A 48 -3.47 -26.46 -18.47
CA LYS A 48 -4.29 -25.66 -19.40
C LYS A 48 -5.37 -24.84 -18.68
N GLU A 49 -6.09 -25.45 -17.77
CA GLU A 49 -7.16 -24.77 -17.02
C GLU A 49 -6.60 -23.66 -16.13
N LEU A 50 -5.53 -23.95 -15.39
CA LEU A 50 -4.86 -22.96 -14.55
C LEU A 50 -4.33 -21.78 -15.37
N TRP A 51 -3.76 -22.07 -16.55
CA TRP A 51 -3.32 -21.04 -17.46
C TRP A 51 -4.48 -20.15 -17.94
N GLN A 52 -5.60 -20.75 -18.33
CA GLN A 52 -6.79 -19.99 -18.72
C GLN A 52 -7.31 -19.10 -17.59
N ARG A 53 -7.32 -19.60 -16.35
CA ARG A 53 -7.71 -18.81 -15.18
C ARG A 53 -6.76 -17.63 -14.95
N LEU A 54 -5.46 -17.83 -15.12
CA LEU A 54 -4.47 -16.75 -14.99
C LEU A 54 -4.65 -15.69 -16.07
N LEU A 55 -4.96 -16.08 -17.31
CA LEU A 55 -5.15 -15.16 -18.44
C LEU A 55 -6.38 -14.26 -18.34
N VAL A 56 -7.41 -14.68 -17.59
CA VAL A 56 -8.63 -13.88 -17.42
C VAL A 56 -8.57 -12.94 -16.21
N MET A 57 -7.46 -12.95 -15.48
CA MET A 57 -7.22 -12.01 -14.39
C MET A 57 -6.82 -10.64 -14.94
N GLN A 58 -7.18 -9.60 -14.21
CA GLN A 58 -6.62 -8.26 -14.44
C GLN A 58 -5.13 -8.30 -14.12
N THR A 59 -4.31 -7.84 -15.07
CA THR A 59 -2.85 -7.78 -14.90
C THR A 59 -2.33 -6.39 -15.20
N LYS A 60 -1.37 -5.92 -14.38
CA LYS A 60 -0.61 -4.68 -14.64
C LYS A 60 0.88 -5.03 -14.71
N TYR A 61 1.55 -4.47 -15.69
CA TYR A 61 2.98 -4.61 -15.91
C TYR A 61 3.50 -3.48 -16.82
N PRO A 62 4.76 -3.08 -16.66
CA PRO A 62 5.64 -3.44 -15.56
C PRO A 62 5.03 -3.03 -14.22
N HIS A 63 5.52 -3.55 -13.09
CA HIS A 63 4.93 -3.22 -11.79
C HIS A 63 5.03 -1.72 -11.47
N GLU A 64 5.95 -1.01 -12.10
CA GLU A 64 6.07 0.44 -12.05
C GLU A 64 4.83 1.13 -12.65
N ASP A 65 4.15 0.54 -13.63
CA ASP A 65 2.89 1.06 -14.20
C ASP A 65 1.67 0.77 -13.31
N ALA A 66 1.82 -0.09 -12.32
CA ALA A 66 0.80 -0.24 -11.28
C ALA A 66 0.88 0.92 -10.26
N PHE A 67 2.03 1.54 -10.17
CA PHE A 67 2.21 2.86 -9.60
C PHE A 67 1.99 3.84 -10.75
N PRO A 68 1.02 4.75 -10.72
CA PRO A 68 0.80 5.70 -11.78
C PRO A 68 2.02 6.60 -12.08
N GLU A 69 2.00 7.27 -13.24
CA GLU A 69 3.12 8.00 -13.83
C GLU A 69 4.00 8.77 -12.82
N GLY A 70 5.28 8.44 -12.77
CA GLY A 70 6.31 9.15 -12.01
C GLY A 70 6.80 8.48 -10.74
N GLU A 71 6.18 7.40 -10.25
CA GLU A 71 6.74 6.62 -9.17
C GLU A 71 7.65 5.51 -9.69
N THR A 72 8.88 5.73 -9.43
CA THR A 72 9.88 4.66 -9.32
C THR A 72 9.99 4.29 -7.84
N PHE A 73 10.56 3.15 -7.50
CA PHE A 73 11.10 2.90 -6.17
C PHE A 73 12.30 3.82 -5.87
N SER A 74 12.25 5.10 -6.32
CA SER A 74 13.40 6.02 -6.30
C SER A 74 13.93 6.25 -4.90
N ASP A 75 13.05 6.18 -3.90
CA ASP A 75 13.41 6.51 -2.53
C ASP A 75 13.41 5.28 -1.61
N VAL A 76 12.97 4.11 -2.09
CA VAL A 76 12.84 2.90 -1.28
C VAL A 76 13.29 1.65 -2.02
N ALA A 77 14.19 0.89 -1.41
CA ALA A 77 14.60 -0.43 -1.88
C ALA A 77 14.15 -1.51 -0.90
N TYR A 78 13.90 -2.71 -1.41
CA TYR A 78 13.55 -3.86 -0.59
C TYR A 78 14.47 -5.03 -0.87
N SER A 79 14.93 -5.68 0.20
CA SER A 79 15.70 -6.91 0.13
C SER A 79 15.18 -7.97 1.11
N HIS A 80 15.50 -9.22 0.82
CA HIS A 80 15.29 -10.36 1.71
C HIS A 80 16.52 -11.23 1.65
N ASP A 81 17.14 -11.47 2.81
CA ASP A 81 18.46 -12.15 2.90
C ASP A 81 19.50 -11.52 1.95
N GLY A 82 19.53 -10.19 1.86
CA GLY A 82 20.46 -9.45 1.00
C GLY A 82 20.17 -9.55 -0.51
N VAL A 83 19.04 -10.15 -0.91
CA VAL A 83 18.62 -10.25 -2.32
C VAL A 83 17.51 -9.24 -2.62
N PRO A 84 17.65 -8.38 -3.64
CA PRO A 84 16.59 -7.44 -4.03
C PRO A 84 15.29 -8.15 -4.40
N VAL A 85 14.16 -7.71 -3.81
CA VAL A 85 12.82 -8.32 -3.97
C VAL A 85 11.77 -7.28 -4.33
N THR A 86 11.98 -6.58 -5.43
CA THR A 86 11.14 -5.47 -5.88
C THR A 86 9.64 -5.83 -5.96
N GLY A 87 9.30 -7.03 -6.44
CA GLY A 87 7.89 -7.47 -6.51
C GLY A 87 7.23 -7.63 -5.15
N LEU A 88 7.98 -8.08 -4.13
CA LEU A 88 7.49 -8.16 -2.76
C LEU A 88 7.43 -6.79 -2.11
N GLY A 89 8.40 -5.92 -2.41
CA GLY A 89 8.33 -4.50 -2.03
C GLY A 89 7.11 -3.79 -2.60
N ALA A 90 6.76 -4.07 -3.86
CA ALA A 90 5.52 -3.57 -4.47
C ALA A 90 4.27 -4.05 -3.71
N ALA A 91 4.23 -5.32 -3.31
CA ALA A 91 3.13 -5.85 -2.49
C ALA A 91 3.01 -5.13 -1.15
N HIS A 92 4.15 -4.81 -0.49
CA HIS A 92 4.16 -4.00 0.71
C HIS A 92 3.57 -2.61 0.47
N LEU A 93 4.09 -1.88 -0.53
CA LEU A 93 3.65 -0.51 -0.85
C LEU A 93 2.16 -0.43 -1.24
N MET A 94 1.64 -1.46 -1.89
CA MET A 94 0.23 -1.54 -2.30
C MET A 94 -0.68 -2.19 -1.24
N GLY A 95 -0.13 -2.65 -0.11
CA GLY A 95 -0.88 -3.37 0.91
C GLY A 95 -1.48 -4.68 0.40
N GLY A 96 -0.78 -5.36 -0.51
CA GLY A 96 -1.23 -6.60 -1.15
C GLY A 96 -0.62 -7.86 -0.55
N VAL A 97 -0.75 -8.97 -1.29
CA VAL A 97 -0.09 -10.24 -0.99
C VAL A 97 1.05 -10.44 -1.98
N GLY A 98 2.28 -10.52 -1.49
CA GLY A 98 3.43 -10.90 -2.30
C GLY A 98 3.35 -12.37 -2.68
N VAL A 99 3.67 -12.69 -3.93
CA VAL A 99 3.66 -14.09 -4.38
C VAL A 99 5.02 -14.49 -4.95
N SER A 100 5.48 -15.70 -4.61
CA SER A 100 6.74 -16.23 -5.10
C SER A 100 6.63 -17.68 -5.54
N LEU A 101 7.67 -18.17 -6.24
CA LEU A 101 7.79 -19.59 -6.55
C LEU A 101 8.32 -20.34 -5.32
N PRO A 102 7.73 -21.50 -4.95
CA PRO A 102 8.22 -22.32 -3.83
C PRO A 102 9.50 -23.10 -4.23
N LEU A 103 10.58 -22.37 -4.52
CA LEU A 103 11.85 -22.92 -4.97
C LEU A 103 12.84 -23.17 -3.84
N ASP A 104 12.62 -22.54 -2.70
CA ASP A 104 13.52 -22.52 -1.57
C ASP A 104 12.70 -22.43 -0.27
N ALA A 105 13.22 -22.97 0.84
CA ALA A 105 12.55 -22.98 2.14
C ALA A 105 12.24 -21.56 2.68
N ARG A 106 13.03 -20.55 2.31
CA ARG A 106 12.77 -19.15 2.69
C ARG A 106 11.44 -18.60 2.17
N TRP A 107 10.89 -19.21 1.09
CA TRP A 107 9.59 -18.84 0.53
C TRP A 107 8.45 -19.70 1.07
N ASP A 108 8.73 -20.65 1.96
CA ASP A 108 7.73 -21.52 2.57
C ASP A 108 7.14 -20.90 3.85
N ALA A 109 6.57 -19.69 3.68
CA ALA A 109 5.95 -18.94 4.76
C ALA A 109 4.79 -18.10 4.21
N ASP A 110 3.78 -17.87 5.04
CA ASP A 110 2.65 -16.99 4.72
C ASP A 110 2.94 -15.50 5.03
N ARG A 111 4.02 -15.24 5.77
CA ARG A 111 4.55 -13.90 6.05
C ARG A 111 6.05 -13.90 5.88
N ILE A 112 6.59 -12.83 5.34
CA ILE A 112 8.02 -12.65 5.12
C ILE A 112 8.42 -11.26 5.61
N THR A 113 9.52 -11.21 6.36
CA THR A 113 10.16 -9.95 6.75
C THR A 113 11.08 -9.50 5.63
N LEU A 114 10.93 -8.26 5.20
CA LEU A 114 11.80 -7.60 4.24
C LEU A 114 12.62 -6.52 4.93
N GLU A 115 13.86 -6.37 4.52
CA GLU A 115 14.65 -5.18 4.80
C GLU A 115 14.17 -4.07 3.84
N ARG A 116 13.79 -2.93 4.41
CA ARG A 116 13.36 -1.75 3.66
C ARG A 116 14.36 -0.63 3.90
N GLU A 117 15.08 -0.27 2.86
CA GLU A 117 15.98 0.87 2.86
C GLU A 117 15.28 2.06 2.22
N GLU A 118 15.20 3.18 2.93
CA GLU A 118 14.59 4.42 2.47
C GLU A 118 15.61 5.53 2.44
N LEU A 119 15.73 6.21 1.30
CA LEU A 119 16.56 7.40 1.19
C LEU A 119 15.92 8.53 2.00
N LEU A 120 16.73 9.14 2.86
CA LEU A 120 16.29 10.28 3.66
C LEU A 120 16.48 11.55 2.85
N ASP A 121 15.44 12.39 2.82
CA ASP A 121 15.53 13.72 2.23
C ASP A 121 16.44 14.62 3.11
N GLY A 122 17.59 15.07 2.60
CA GLY A 122 18.48 16.00 3.29
C GLY A 122 19.80 16.23 2.56
N GLU A 123 20.48 17.34 2.85
CA GLU A 123 21.77 17.68 2.25
C GLU A 123 22.89 16.67 2.57
N ASP A 124 22.77 15.92 3.67
CA ASP A 124 23.75 14.92 4.12
C ASP A 124 23.51 13.51 3.56
N GLY A 125 22.48 13.32 2.74
CA GLY A 125 22.16 12.09 2.00
C GLY A 125 22.38 10.83 2.84
N GLY A 126 21.39 10.40 3.60
CA GLY A 126 21.43 9.16 4.38
C GLY A 126 20.36 8.17 3.93
N SER A 127 20.46 6.92 4.35
CA SER A 127 19.37 5.96 4.26
C SER A 127 18.95 5.47 5.64
N ALA A 128 17.66 5.13 5.80
CA ALA A 128 17.14 4.45 6.97
C ALA A 128 16.83 3.01 6.60
N LEU A 129 17.36 2.08 7.39
CA LEU A 129 17.07 0.65 7.25
C LEU A 129 16.01 0.28 8.29
N THR A 130 14.91 -0.32 7.83
CA THR A 130 13.82 -0.82 8.68
C THR A 130 13.41 -2.22 8.24
N GLU A 131 12.91 -3.02 9.16
CA GLU A 131 12.28 -4.30 8.83
C GLU A 131 10.77 -4.10 8.68
N VAL A 132 10.19 -4.73 7.67
CA VAL A 132 8.76 -4.71 7.42
C VAL A 132 8.26 -6.11 7.12
N GLU A 133 7.16 -6.49 7.74
CA GLU A 133 6.50 -7.77 7.46
C GLU A 133 5.48 -7.60 6.34
N ILE A 134 5.47 -8.53 5.39
CA ILE A 134 4.49 -8.59 4.32
C ILE A 134 3.68 -9.89 4.36
N ARG A 135 2.44 -9.84 3.90
CA ARG A 135 1.68 -11.04 3.56
C ARG A 135 2.28 -11.68 2.33
N HIS A 136 2.49 -12.99 2.40
CA HIS A 136 3.16 -13.73 1.34
C HIS A 136 2.45 -15.05 1.04
N ALA A 137 2.54 -15.51 -0.20
CA ALA A 137 2.06 -16.82 -0.60
C ALA A 137 2.91 -17.44 -1.72
N ALA A 138 3.47 -18.61 -1.47
CA ALA A 138 4.08 -19.46 -2.50
C ALA A 138 3.19 -20.67 -2.83
N THR A 139 2.28 -21.02 -1.94
CA THR A 139 1.37 -22.15 -2.06
C THR A 139 -0.07 -21.74 -1.74
N ARG A 140 -1.02 -22.61 -2.05
CA ARG A 140 -2.42 -22.38 -1.71
C ARG A 140 -2.67 -22.39 -0.21
N GLU A 141 -1.90 -23.17 0.53
CA GLU A 141 -1.97 -23.26 1.99
C GLU A 141 -1.64 -21.90 2.64
N HIS A 142 -0.64 -21.18 2.14
CA HIS A 142 -0.31 -19.84 2.62
C HIS A 142 -1.45 -18.85 2.40
N VAL A 143 -2.18 -18.96 1.29
CA VAL A 143 -3.35 -18.11 1.03
C VAL A 143 -4.45 -18.34 2.08
N ALA A 144 -4.58 -19.55 2.62
CA ALA A 144 -5.61 -19.85 3.60
C ALA A 144 -5.52 -18.99 4.85
N SER A 145 -4.30 -18.64 5.31
CA SER A 145 -4.08 -17.74 6.45
C SER A 145 -4.50 -16.29 6.17
N HIS A 146 -4.53 -15.87 4.90
CA HIS A 146 -4.90 -14.53 4.47
C HIS A 146 -6.39 -14.38 4.11
N LEU A 147 -7.15 -15.48 3.99
CA LEU A 147 -8.56 -15.43 3.60
C LEU A 147 -9.44 -14.56 4.52
N PRO A 148 -9.26 -14.56 5.86
CA PRO A 148 -10.03 -13.68 6.73
C PRO A 148 -9.79 -12.21 6.37
N TRP A 149 -8.53 -11.80 6.28
CA TRP A 149 -8.17 -10.44 5.90
C TRP A 149 -8.67 -10.04 4.50
N ILE A 150 -8.53 -10.91 3.48
CA ILE A 150 -9.05 -10.62 2.13
C ILE A 150 -10.56 -10.39 2.16
N ARG A 151 -11.30 -11.17 2.96
CA ARG A 151 -12.75 -11.00 3.13
C ARG A 151 -13.09 -9.71 3.85
N GLU A 152 -12.35 -9.36 4.90
CA GLU A 152 -12.53 -8.09 5.61
C GLU A 152 -12.29 -6.89 4.70
N GLU A 153 -11.25 -6.92 3.86
CA GLU A 153 -11.00 -5.88 2.84
C GLU A 153 -12.15 -5.79 1.82
N GLN A 154 -12.63 -6.95 1.34
CA GLN A 154 -13.76 -7.00 0.43
C GLN A 154 -15.04 -6.46 1.09
N GLU A 155 -15.32 -6.89 2.30
CA GLU A 155 -16.50 -6.43 3.04
C GLU A 155 -16.40 -4.95 3.42
N ALA A 156 -15.22 -4.45 3.76
CA ALA A 156 -14.99 -3.03 4.01
C ALA A 156 -15.23 -2.20 2.73
N ALA A 157 -14.75 -2.70 1.59
CA ALA A 157 -15.02 -2.10 0.29
C ALA A 157 -16.52 -2.09 -0.06
N LEU A 158 -17.24 -3.15 0.31
CA LEU A 158 -18.70 -3.25 0.07
C LEU A 158 -19.52 -2.42 1.07
N ARG A 159 -19.17 -2.47 2.37
CA ARG A 159 -19.89 -1.74 3.44
C ARG A 159 -19.77 -0.22 3.31
N GLY A 160 -18.61 0.26 2.90
CA GLY A 160 -18.36 1.68 2.76
C GLY A 160 -18.96 2.30 1.52
N ASP A 161 -19.47 1.54 0.56
CA ASP A 161 -19.76 2.01 -0.80
C ASP A 161 -18.61 2.90 -1.34
N LEU A 162 -17.41 2.62 -0.81
CA LEU A 162 -16.20 3.35 -1.15
C LEU A 162 -15.87 3.16 -2.63
N SER A 163 -16.25 2.04 -3.21
CA SER A 163 -16.06 1.77 -4.64
C SER A 163 -16.86 2.70 -5.55
N ALA A 164 -17.95 3.27 -5.05
CA ALA A 164 -18.76 4.24 -5.78
C ALA A 164 -18.11 5.63 -5.85
N ILE A 165 -17.22 5.97 -4.90
CA ILE A 165 -16.53 7.26 -4.87
C ILE A 165 -15.45 7.28 -5.95
N ARG A 166 -15.64 8.11 -6.97
CA ARG A 166 -14.76 8.21 -8.13
C ARG A 166 -14.07 9.56 -8.27
N THR A 167 -14.56 10.57 -7.58
CA THR A 167 -14.03 11.93 -7.64
C THR A 167 -13.63 12.44 -6.25
N GLY A 168 -12.71 13.40 -6.22
CA GLY A 168 -12.33 14.05 -4.96
C GLY A 168 -13.48 14.83 -4.32
N ALA A 169 -14.40 15.35 -5.11
CA ALA A 169 -15.60 16.04 -4.61
C ALA A 169 -16.51 15.07 -3.85
N GLU A 170 -16.82 13.91 -4.45
CA GLU A 170 -17.60 12.84 -3.78
C GLU A 170 -16.91 12.34 -2.50
N LEU A 171 -15.58 12.20 -2.54
CA LEU A 171 -14.79 11.81 -1.37
C LEU A 171 -14.96 12.84 -0.26
N TRP A 172 -14.81 14.14 -0.57
CA TRP A 172 -14.92 15.20 0.43
C TRP A 172 -16.31 15.26 1.08
N GLU A 173 -17.38 15.15 0.29
CA GLU A 173 -18.75 15.18 0.80
C GLU A 173 -19.04 14.08 1.81
N ARG A 174 -18.31 12.98 1.74
CA ARG A 174 -18.47 11.82 2.62
C ARG A 174 -17.35 11.66 3.66
N CYS A 175 -16.31 12.52 3.64
CA CYS A 175 -15.15 12.37 4.54
C CYS A 175 -15.53 12.25 6.02
N VAL A 176 -16.47 13.08 6.50
CA VAL A 176 -16.89 13.09 7.92
C VAL A 176 -17.66 11.81 8.29
N GLU A 177 -18.47 11.30 7.38
CA GLU A 177 -19.20 10.05 7.55
C GLU A 177 -18.28 8.83 7.53
N LEU A 178 -17.37 8.81 6.55
CA LEU A 178 -16.51 7.65 6.28
C LEU A 178 -15.33 7.55 7.25
N PHE A 179 -14.84 8.69 7.74
CA PHE A 179 -13.63 8.76 8.55
C PHE A 179 -13.87 9.62 9.81
N PRO A 180 -14.69 9.14 10.75
CA PRO A 180 -15.11 9.93 11.91
C PRO A 180 -13.97 10.33 12.85
N HIS A 181 -12.82 9.66 12.80
CA HIS A 181 -11.66 10.02 13.64
C HIS A 181 -10.69 10.99 12.94
N LEU A 182 -10.93 11.34 11.67
CA LEU A 182 -10.09 12.27 10.93
C LEU A 182 -10.71 13.67 10.88
N LEU A 183 -9.92 14.67 11.23
CA LEU A 183 -10.27 16.07 11.15
C LEU A 183 -9.35 16.78 10.15
N PHE A 184 -9.92 17.53 9.24
CA PHE A 184 -9.20 18.16 8.14
C PHE A 184 -9.06 19.65 8.39
N LEU A 185 -7.86 20.21 8.20
CA LEU A 185 -7.69 21.66 8.21
C LEU A 185 -8.46 22.30 7.05
N PRO A 186 -8.94 23.55 7.19
CA PRO A 186 -9.86 24.14 6.20
C PRO A 186 -9.40 24.12 4.75
N HIS A 187 -8.11 24.31 4.50
CA HIS A 187 -7.55 24.31 3.14
C HIS A 187 -7.45 22.91 2.51
N VAL A 188 -7.56 21.84 3.30
CA VAL A 188 -7.51 20.45 2.79
C VAL A 188 -8.73 20.11 1.96
N GLU A 189 -9.88 20.79 2.20
CA GLU A 189 -11.07 20.65 1.36
C GLU A 189 -10.74 20.85 -0.13
N ALA A 190 -10.10 21.98 -0.45
CA ALA A 190 -9.74 22.29 -1.82
C ALA A 190 -8.78 21.25 -2.42
N GLN A 191 -7.89 20.71 -1.62
CA GLN A 191 -6.94 19.66 -2.03
C GLN A 191 -7.66 18.36 -2.35
N VAL A 192 -8.58 17.91 -1.46
CA VAL A 192 -9.34 16.68 -1.68
C VAL A 192 -10.28 16.82 -2.88
N ARG A 193 -11.03 17.92 -2.97
CA ARG A 193 -11.92 18.18 -4.12
C ARG A 193 -11.17 18.25 -5.45
N GLY A 194 -9.94 18.75 -5.43
CA GLY A 194 -9.04 18.87 -6.58
C GLY A 194 -8.20 17.63 -6.88
N LEU A 195 -8.40 16.52 -6.18
CA LEU A 195 -7.63 15.30 -6.43
C LEU A 195 -7.79 14.85 -7.88
N LYS A 196 -6.66 14.54 -8.49
CA LYS A 196 -6.67 13.85 -9.78
C LYS A 196 -7.37 12.49 -9.63
N GLN A 197 -8.09 12.07 -10.63
CA GLN A 197 -8.94 10.87 -10.53
C GLN A 197 -8.18 9.62 -10.09
N TYR A 198 -6.95 9.48 -10.51
CA TYR A 198 -6.10 8.36 -10.14
C TYR A 198 -5.62 8.39 -8.68
N TRP A 199 -5.70 9.54 -8.00
CA TRP A 199 -5.40 9.67 -6.58
C TRP A 199 -6.59 9.41 -5.65
N VAL A 200 -7.80 9.46 -6.17
CA VAL A 200 -9.01 9.31 -5.33
C VAL A 200 -9.01 7.97 -4.59
N HIS A 201 -8.75 6.87 -5.31
CA HIS A 201 -8.72 5.55 -4.69
C HIS A 201 -7.58 5.37 -3.68
N PRO A 202 -6.30 5.69 -4.00
CA PRO A 202 -5.23 5.62 -3.04
C PRO A 202 -5.45 6.48 -1.80
N VAL A 203 -5.86 7.74 -1.96
CA VAL A 203 -6.12 8.64 -0.83
C VAL A 203 -7.24 8.09 0.04
N ARG A 204 -8.36 7.69 -0.54
CA ARG A 204 -9.48 7.08 0.18
C ARG A 204 -9.04 5.87 1.00
N LYS A 205 -8.26 4.96 0.39
CA LYS A 205 -7.71 3.78 1.07
C LYS A 205 -6.87 4.19 2.27
N ARG A 206 -5.98 5.18 2.10
CA ARG A 206 -5.11 5.63 3.19
C ARG A 206 -5.86 6.33 4.33
N LEU A 207 -6.89 7.10 4.00
CA LEU A 207 -7.73 7.72 5.02
C LEU A 207 -8.50 6.65 5.83
N ALA A 208 -9.00 5.61 5.17
CA ALA A 208 -9.67 4.49 5.85
C ALA A 208 -8.71 3.71 6.77
N GLU A 209 -7.50 3.43 6.32
CA GLU A 209 -6.46 2.80 7.14
C GLU A 209 -6.10 3.63 8.37
N MET A 210 -5.99 4.96 8.22
CA MET A 210 -5.73 5.88 9.34
C MET A 210 -6.90 5.91 10.34
N ASP A 211 -8.12 5.97 9.84
CA ASP A 211 -9.31 6.00 10.69
C ASP A 211 -9.45 4.70 11.48
N GLY A 212 -9.24 3.55 10.82
CA GLY A 212 -9.24 2.23 11.44
C GLY A 212 -8.16 2.09 12.50
N ALA A 213 -6.93 2.54 12.22
CA ALA A 213 -5.85 2.50 13.20
C ALA A 213 -6.17 3.28 14.49
N VAL A 214 -6.86 4.42 14.38
CA VAL A 214 -7.31 5.19 15.55
C VAL A 214 -8.46 4.49 16.27
N LEU A 215 -9.37 3.87 15.54
CA LEU A 215 -10.49 3.10 16.11
C LEU A 215 -9.97 1.94 16.97
N ASP A 216 -8.99 1.20 16.44
CA ASP A 216 -8.41 0.02 17.07
C ASP A 216 -7.39 0.35 18.18
N TRP A 217 -6.94 1.61 18.25
CA TRP A 217 -5.89 2.03 19.17
C TRP A 217 -6.30 1.90 20.64
N ASP A 218 -5.48 1.18 21.41
CA ASP A 218 -5.56 1.08 22.88
C ASP A 218 -4.34 1.74 23.54
N ALA A 219 -4.57 2.87 24.22
CA ALA A 219 -3.53 3.61 24.90
C ALA A 219 -2.83 2.84 26.03
N ALA A 220 -3.41 1.75 26.55
CA ALA A 220 -2.80 0.92 27.57
C ALA A 220 -1.70 0.02 27.02
N THR A 221 -1.86 -0.46 25.81
CA THR A 221 -0.90 -1.33 25.11
C THR A 221 0.03 -0.54 24.18
N GLU A 222 -0.43 0.57 23.63
CA GLU A 222 0.27 1.41 22.66
C GLU A 222 0.36 2.86 23.13
N PRO A 223 1.18 3.17 24.16
CA PRO A 223 1.22 4.50 24.79
C PRO A 223 1.71 5.61 23.86
N ASP A 224 2.44 5.27 22.80
CA ASP A 224 3.00 6.23 21.84
C ASP A 224 2.04 6.66 20.73
N GLY A 225 0.97 5.92 20.51
CA GLY A 225 -0.07 6.18 19.51
C GLY A 225 -0.45 4.94 18.73
N PRO A 226 -1.39 5.05 17.78
CA PRO A 226 -1.82 3.91 16.96
C PRO A 226 -0.68 3.25 16.18
N GLU A 227 -0.74 1.95 15.99
CA GLU A 227 0.06 1.26 14.99
C GLU A 227 -0.40 1.69 13.60
N TRP A 228 0.31 2.65 13.06
CA TRP A 228 0.11 3.06 11.68
C TRP A 228 0.61 1.95 10.77
N GLY A 229 -0.21 1.48 9.88
CA GLY A 229 0.26 0.56 8.84
C GLY A 229 1.52 1.10 8.13
N SER A 230 2.21 0.26 7.45
CA SER A 230 3.60 0.30 6.96
C SER A 230 4.12 1.54 6.21
N ILE A 231 3.38 2.63 6.06
CA ILE A 231 3.77 3.76 5.20
C ILE A 231 3.69 5.11 5.92
N VAL A 232 3.81 5.11 7.25
CA VAL A 232 3.87 6.35 8.03
C VAL A 232 5.30 6.61 8.48
N THR A 233 5.83 7.76 8.09
CA THR A 233 7.21 8.17 8.42
C THR A 233 7.23 9.61 8.95
N PRO A 234 8.19 9.93 9.85
CA PRO A 234 8.45 11.31 10.23
C PRO A 234 9.12 12.06 9.06
N GLU A 235 8.80 13.33 8.90
CA GLU A 235 9.51 14.20 7.96
C GLU A 235 10.89 14.58 8.52
N HIS A 236 11.87 14.72 7.63
CA HIS A 236 13.22 15.15 7.99
C HIS A 236 13.20 16.50 8.75
N PRO A 237 14.01 16.69 9.81
CA PRO A 237 13.94 17.89 10.67
C PRO A 237 14.05 19.23 9.93
N GLY A 238 14.87 19.33 8.90
CA GLY A 238 15.01 20.54 8.08
C GLY A 238 13.72 20.85 7.32
N ARG A 239 13.22 19.88 6.58
CA ARG A 239 11.98 20.00 5.80
C ARG A 239 10.74 20.18 6.70
N LYS A 240 10.69 19.49 7.85
CA LYS A 240 9.63 19.67 8.83
C LYS A 240 9.51 21.14 9.27
N ARG A 241 10.64 21.82 9.52
CA ARG A 241 10.65 23.24 9.90
C ARG A 241 10.20 24.17 8.77
N GLU A 242 10.54 23.82 7.54
CA GLU A 242 10.29 24.66 6.38
C GLU A 242 8.86 24.50 5.82
N TYR A 243 8.37 23.26 5.75
CA TYR A 243 7.13 22.94 5.00
C TYR A 243 5.98 22.42 5.85
N CYS A 244 6.21 21.96 7.10
CA CYS A 244 5.18 21.25 7.85
C CYS A 244 4.58 22.06 9.00
N LEU A 245 4.75 23.38 9.01
CA LEU A 245 4.11 24.28 9.99
C LEU A 245 2.77 24.76 9.43
N PHE A 246 1.67 24.37 10.09
CA PHE A 246 0.32 24.76 9.70
C PHE A 246 -0.45 25.32 10.91
N THR A 247 -1.41 26.21 10.66
CA THR A 247 -2.37 26.63 11.69
C THR A 247 -3.37 25.50 11.91
N ASP A 248 -3.37 24.96 13.12
CA ASP A 248 -4.27 23.88 13.50
C ASP A 248 -5.72 24.35 13.74
N LEU A 249 -6.63 23.43 14.01
CA LEU A 249 -8.05 23.69 14.20
C LEU A 249 -8.37 24.60 15.39
N ASP A 250 -7.46 24.69 16.37
CA ASP A 250 -7.55 25.61 17.51
C ASP A 250 -6.96 27.00 17.23
N GLY A 251 -6.48 27.25 16.02
CA GLY A 251 -5.87 28.52 15.60
C GLY A 251 -4.38 28.63 15.90
N GLU A 252 -3.77 27.67 16.59
CA GLU A 252 -2.37 27.70 16.96
C GLU A 252 -1.48 27.06 15.87
N PRO A 253 -0.27 27.60 15.62
CA PRO A 253 0.67 27.00 14.68
C PRO A 253 1.27 25.73 15.28
N ARG A 254 1.20 24.62 14.52
CA ARG A 254 1.75 23.32 14.93
C ARG A 254 2.44 22.62 13.76
N TYR A 255 3.40 21.75 14.10
CA TYR A 255 4.09 20.93 13.12
C TYR A 255 3.31 19.67 12.82
N PHE A 256 3.04 19.43 11.53
CA PHE A 256 2.45 18.21 10.98
C PHE A 256 3.54 17.39 10.29
N GLY A 257 4.56 17.04 11.07
CA GLY A 257 5.78 16.43 10.57
C GLY A 257 5.71 14.90 10.42
N THR A 258 4.56 14.31 10.63
CA THR A 258 4.32 12.90 10.30
C THR A 258 3.57 12.84 8.98
N HIS A 259 4.02 11.99 8.08
CA HIS A 259 3.32 11.83 6.80
C HIS A 259 3.14 10.38 6.42
N LEU A 260 2.07 10.14 5.70
CA LEU A 260 1.73 8.88 5.05
C LEU A 260 1.90 9.08 3.55
N ARG A 261 2.52 8.10 2.90
CA ARG A 261 2.73 8.13 1.44
C ARG A 261 1.56 7.43 0.74
N PHE A 262 1.20 7.95 -0.41
CA PHE A 262 0.31 7.27 -1.33
C PHE A 262 0.80 7.45 -2.75
N THR A 263 0.52 6.45 -3.55
CA THR A 263 0.91 6.37 -4.95
C THR A 263 -0.28 6.62 -5.84
N PRO A 264 -0.07 7.17 -6.98
CA PRO A 264 1.14 7.50 -7.73
C PRO A 264 1.71 8.88 -7.45
N ASP A 265 2.86 9.15 -8.05
CA ASP A 265 3.59 10.38 -7.81
C ASP A 265 4.00 10.48 -6.31
N GLU A 266 4.69 11.49 -5.94
CA GLU A 266 5.09 11.72 -4.56
C GLU A 266 3.92 12.21 -3.69
N GLY A 267 2.85 11.40 -3.62
CA GLY A 267 1.66 11.73 -2.83
C GLY A 267 1.91 11.64 -1.33
N ARG A 268 1.48 12.66 -0.58
CA ARG A 268 1.64 12.71 0.88
C ARG A 268 0.34 13.14 1.56
N VAL A 269 0.09 12.52 2.73
CA VAL A 269 -0.86 13.01 3.71
C VAL A 269 -0.06 13.43 4.93
N HIS A 270 0.07 14.74 5.18
CA HIS A 270 0.69 15.23 6.42
C HIS A 270 -0.34 15.38 7.51
N PHE A 271 -0.02 14.86 8.69
CA PHE A 271 -0.94 14.80 9.80
C PHE A 271 -0.23 14.87 11.16
N ARG A 272 -1.02 15.06 12.21
CA ARG A 272 -0.63 14.80 13.58
C ARG A 272 -1.74 14.06 14.33
N PHE A 273 -1.37 13.18 15.21
CA PHE A 273 -2.29 12.50 16.10
C PHE A 273 -2.45 13.26 17.41
N VAL A 274 -3.69 13.47 17.83
CA VAL A 274 -4.07 14.15 19.09
C VAL A 274 -4.61 13.08 20.03
N LYS A 275 -3.74 12.60 20.93
CA LYS A 275 -4.04 11.49 21.84
C LYS A 275 -5.26 11.77 22.73
N GLU A 276 -5.35 12.99 23.23
CA GLU A 276 -6.39 13.42 24.18
C GLU A 276 -7.79 13.30 23.61
N THR A 277 -7.94 13.55 22.33
CA THR A 277 -9.23 13.49 21.62
C THR A 277 -9.41 12.23 20.79
N ARG A 278 -8.37 11.41 20.68
CA ARG A 278 -8.32 10.24 19.77
C ARG A 278 -8.67 10.64 18.32
N ARG A 279 -8.05 11.72 17.84
CA ARG A 279 -8.29 12.28 16.51
C ARG A 279 -6.99 12.47 15.75
N VAL A 280 -7.06 12.32 14.46
CA VAL A 280 -5.99 12.71 13.54
C VAL A 280 -6.36 14.03 12.89
N HIS A 281 -5.51 15.04 13.04
CA HIS A 281 -5.63 16.29 12.30
C HIS A 281 -4.80 16.18 11.02
N ILE A 282 -5.43 16.40 9.87
CA ILE A 282 -4.81 16.32 8.54
C ILE A 282 -4.58 17.72 8.01
N ALA A 283 -3.33 18.04 7.71
CA ALA A 283 -2.92 19.36 7.24
C ALA A 283 -2.60 19.42 5.74
N HIS A 284 -2.36 18.29 5.10
CA HIS A 284 -2.07 18.29 3.66
C HIS A 284 -2.42 16.95 3.04
N ILE A 285 -3.03 16.98 1.86
CA ILE A 285 -3.23 15.83 0.98
C ILE A 285 -2.88 16.28 -0.43
N GLY A 286 -1.77 15.77 -0.98
CA GLY A 286 -1.33 16.20 -2.30
C GLY A 286 0.09 15.73 -2.61
N ARG A 287 0.74 16.41 -3.56
CA ARG A 287 2.16 16.19 -3.83
C ARG A 287 3.00 16.51 -2.60
N LYS A 288 4.19 15.91 -2.53
CA LYS A 288 5.20 16.21 -1.53
C LYS A 288 5.42 17.73 -1.46
N LEU A 289 5.39 18.27 -0.26
CA LEU A 289 5.59 19.71 -0.03
C LEU A 289 6.98 20.16 -0.46
N GLY A 290 7.10 21.32 -1.08
CA GLY A 290 8.37 21.91 -1.47
C GLY A 290 8.97 21.38 -2.78
N ILE A 291 8.15 20.73 -3.65
CA ILE A 291 8.52 20.35 -5.01
C ILE A 291 7.49 20.87 -6.02
#